data_24d6cacb29e384fdf5bb8dad7bdd280d
#
_entry.id   24d6cacb29e384fdf5bb8dad7bdd280d
#
_cell.length_a   1.000
_cell.length_b   1.000
_cell.length_c   1.000
_cell.angle_alpha   90.00
_cell.angle_beta   90.00
_cell.angle_gamma   90.00
#
_symmetry.space_group_name_H-M   'P 1'
#
loop_
_entity.id
_entity.type
_entity.pdbx_description
1 polymer ?
#
loop_
_entity_poly.entity_id
_entity_poly.type
_entity_poly.pdbx_seq_one_letter_code
_entity_poly.pdbx_strand_id
1 'polypeptide(L)'
;MLFSEKLKRFTAAHLSANLTVGGAQFRYVLSGRENGRPLVFLNGGMNTLEMWMDYVDGLSEDYRVPLFDYPQQLRTNQALVAGMHAFFRALGI
;
A
#
# COMPACT_ATOMS: atom_id res chain seq x y z
N MET A 1 1.60 -19.96 -12.78
CA MET A 1 2.56 -19.58 -11.72
C MET A 1 1.89 -19.73 -10.36
N LEU A 2 2.55 -20.40 -9.44
CA LEU A 2 2.04 -20.59 -8.09
C LEU A 2 2.04 -19.27 -7.31
N PHE A 3 1.09 -19.14 -6.39
CA PHE A 3 0.97 -17.93 -5.56
C PHE A 3 2.28 -17.62 -4.81
N SER A 4 2.95 -18.65 -4.26
CA SER A 4 4.20 -18.47 -3.54
C SER A 4 5.32 -17.91 -4.41
N GLU A 5 5.37 -18.28 -5.68
CA GLU A 5 6.35 -17.76 -6.63
C GLU A 5 6.05 -16.31 -6.99
N LYS A 6 4.77 -15.99 -7.20
CA LYS A 6 4.33 -14.61 -7.45
C LYS A 6 4.68 -13.71 -6.27
N LEU A 7 4.44 -14.19 -5.06
CA LEU A 7 4.74 -13.44 -3.85
C LEU A 7 6.24 -13.17 -3.71
N LYS A 8 7.07 -14.16 -3.98
CA LYS A 8 8.54 -13.98 -3.93
C LYS A 8 9.00 -12.94 -4.93
N ARG A 9 8.49 -12.98 -6.16
CA ARG A 9 8.83 -12.00 -7.20
C ARG A 9 8.38 -10.61 -6.82
N PHE A 10 7.17 -10.49 -6.30
CA PHE A 10 6.63 -9.20 -5.87
C PHE A 10 7.46 -8.60 -4.74
N THR A 11 7.76 -9.36 -3.70
CA THR A 11 8.54 -8.85 -2.57
C THR A 11 9.97 -8.50 -2.95
N ALA A 12 10.57 -9.23 -3.90
CA ALA A 12 11.91 -8.92 -4.39
C ALA A 12 11.93 -7.63 -5.23
N ALA A 13 10.88 -7.41 -6.03
CA ALA A 13 10.79 -6.23 -6.90
C ALA A 13 10.31 -4.99 -6.14
N HIS A 14 9.54 -5.16 -5.06
CA HIS A 14 8.90 -4.06 -4.34
C HIS A 14 9.19 -4.18 -2.84
N LEU A 15 10.33 -3.63 -2.42
CA LEU A 15 10.70 -3.65 -1.01
C LEU A 15 9.74 -2.78 -0.21
N SER A 16 9.23 -3.33 0.89
CA SER A 16 8.34 -2.58 1.77
C SER A 16 9.14 -1.63 2.67
N ALA A 17 8.51 -0.53 3.01
CA ALA A 17 9.05 0.44 3.96
C ALA A 17 8.01 0.68 5.06
N ASN A 18 8.42 1.35 6.11
CA ASN A 18 7.54 1.72 7.21
C ASN A 18 7.56 3.22 7.43
N LEU A 19 6.39 3.79 7.67
CA LEU A 19 6.25 5.20 7.97
C LEU A 19 5.33 5.34 9.19
N THR A 20 5.82 6.04 10.22
CA THR A 20 5.04 6.32 11.42
C THR A 20 4.41 7.69 11.31
N VAL A 21 3.08 7.76 11.40
CA VAL A 21 2.32 9.01 11.32
C VAL A 21 1.33 9.03 12.47
N GLY A 22 1.41 10.04 13.31
CA GLY A 22 0.49 10.19 14.44
C GLY A 22 0.47 8.99 15.38
N GLY A 23 1.61 8.33 15.58
CA GLY A 23 1.73 7.15 16.44
C GLY A 23 1.31 5.84 15.78
N ALA A 24 0.85 5.87 14.54
CA ALA A 24 0.48 4.67 13.79
C ALA A 24 1.55 4.36 12.75
N GLN A 25 1.97 3.09 12.68
CA GLN A 25 2.98 2.65 11.72
C GLN A 25 2.33 1.99 10.52
N PHE A 26 2.59 2.55 9.35
CA PHE A 26 2.14 2.00 8.08
C PHE A 26 3.28 1.25 7.41
N ARG A 27 3.05 -0.03 7.07
CA ARG A 27 3.92 -0.76 6.16
C ARG A 27 3.39 -0.51 4.76
N TYR A 28 4.27 -0.15 3.82
CA TYR A 28 3.81 0.22 2.49
C TYR A 28 4.84 -0.11 1.41
N VAL A 29 4.35 -0.14 0.17
CA VAL A 29 5.13 -0.25 -1.05
C VAL A 29 4.67 0.85 -1.99
N LEU A 30 5.60 1.63 -2.52
CA LEU A 30 5.30 2.57 -3.59
C LEU A 30 5.62 1.89 -4.92
N SER A 31 4.59 1.62 -5.70
CA SER A 31 4.72 1.01 -7.01
C SER A 31 4.15 1.94 -8.08
N GLY A 32 4.43 1.60 -9.33
CA GLY A 32 3.90 2.33 -10.44
C GLY A 32 4.69 3.58 -10.79
N ARG A 33 4.10 4.39 -11.65
CA ARG A 33 4.74 5.58 -12.22
C ARG A 33 4.79 6.70 -11.19
N GLU A 34 5.98 7.23 -10.93
CA GLU A 34 6.18 8.26 -9.91
C GLU A 34 5.32 9.50 -10.11
N ASN A 35 5.15 9.94 -11.36
CA ASN A 35 4.34 11.10 -11.71
C ASN A 35 2.94 10.72 -12.19
N GLY A 36 2.54 9.45 -12.01
CA GLY A 36 1.23 8.99 -12.41
C GLY A 36 0.14 9.44 -11.47
N ARG A 37 -1.11 9.37 -11.95
CA ARG A 37 -2.27 9.62 -11.11
C ARG A 37 -2.31 8.58 -9.99
N PRO A 38 -2.48 8.99 -8.72
CA PRO A 38 -2.58 8.02 -7.62
C PRO A 38 -3.80 7.12 -7.76
N LEU A 39 -3.58 5.82 -7.57
CA LEU A 39 -4.65 4.82 -7.52
C LEU A 39 -4.45 4.02 -6.25
N VAL A 40 -5.43 4.07 -5.35
CA VAL A 40 -5.35 3.47 -4.02
C VAL A 40 -6.31 2.30 -3.92
N PHE A 41 -5.79 1.13 -3.49
CA PHE A 41 -6.61 -0.02 -3.17
C PHE A 41 -6.84 -0.07 -1.66
N LEU A 42 -8.10 -0.23 -1.27
CA LEU A 42 -8.46 -0.37 0.14
C LEU A 42 -8.59 -1.85 0.48
N ASN A 43 -7.80 -2.29 1.46
CA ASN A 43 -7.77 -3.70 1.86
C ASN A 43 -9.07 -4.08 2.58
N GLY A 44 -9.48 -5.33 2.42
CA GLY A 44 -10.45 -5.94 3.33
C GLY A 44 -9.79 -6.21 4.69
N GLY A 45 -10.59 -6.42 5.73
CA GLY A 45 -10.15 -6.38 7.13
C GLY A 45 -8.87 -7.15 7.47
N MET A 46 -8.75 -8.41 7.04
CA MET A 46 -7.59 -9.26 7.39
C MET A 46 -6.53 -9.31 6.29
N ASN A 47 -6.72 -8.57 5.20
CA ASN A 47 -5.84 -8.66 4.05
C ASN A 47 -4.65 -7.73 4.18
N THR A 48 -3.52 -8.11 3.55
CA THR A 48 -2.30 -7.33 3.51
C THR A 48 -2.11 -6.71 2.13
N LEU A 49 -1.12 -5.83 2.01
CA LEU A 49 -0.83 -5.13 0.75
C LEU A 49 -0.50 -6.09 -0.40
N GLU A 50 0.04 -7.27 -0.10
CA GLU A 50 0.42 -8.25 -1.12
C GLU A 50 -0.76 -8.81 -1.90
N MET A 51 -1.98 -8.71 -1.38
CA MET A 51 -3.15 -9.22 -2.11
C MET A 51 -3.40 -8.49 -3.43
N TRP A 52 -2.84 -7.30 -3.58
CA TRP A 52 -3.00 -6.49 -4.80
C TRP A 52 -1.91 -6.72 -5.84
N MET A 53 -0.96 -7.62 -5.58
CA MET A 53 0.22 -7.79 -6.44
C MET A 53 -0.11 -8.14 -7.89
N ASP A 54 -1.22 -8.86 -8.12
CA ASP A 54 -1.62 -9.23 -9.48
C ASP A 54 -2.10 -8.03 -10.31
N TYR A 55 -2.46 -6.94 -9.65
CA TYR A 55 -2.97 -5.73 -10.34
C TYR A 55 -1.87 -4.73 -10.65
N VAL A 56 -0.74 -4.81 -9.95
CA VAL A 56 0.32 -3.79 -10.02
C VAL A 56 0.92 -3.70 -11.41
N ASP A 57 1.23 -4.83 -12.04
CA ASP A 57 1.90 -4.85 -13.34
C ASP A 57 1.06 -4.16 -14.43
N GLY A 58 -0.26 -4.40 -14.41
CA GLY A 58 -1.16 -3.81 -15.40
C GLY A 58 -1.43 -2.34 -15.20
N LEU A 59 -1.23 -1.82 -13.98
CA LEU A 59 -1.58 -0.45 -13.63
C LEU A 59 -0.36 0.46 -13.49
N SER A 60 0.83 -0.10 -13.36
CA SER A 60 2.03 0.64 -13.02
C SER A 60 2.53 1.59 -14.12
N GLU A 61 2.14 1.38 -15.38
CA GLU A 61 2.56 2.25 -16.47
C GLU A 61 1.87 3.62 -16.41
N ASP A 62 0.62 3.65 -15.96
CA ASP A 62 -0.21 4.85 -16.00
C ASP A 62 -0.45 5.47 -14.64
N TYR A 63 -0.37 4.67 -13.58
CA TYR A 63 -0.76 5.10 -12.24
C TYR A 63 0.38 4.97 -11.25
N ARG A 64 0.37 5.86 -10.26
CA ARG A 64 1.16 5.70 -9.06
C ARG A 64 0.32 4.87 -8.09
N VAL A 65 0.83 3.70 -7.69
CA VAL A 65 0.05 2.72 -6.91
C VAL A 65 0.70 2.50 -5.55
N PRO A 66 0.35 3.28 -4.53
CA PRO A 66 0.78 3.01 -3.16
C PRO A 66 -0.06 1.87 -2.58
N LEU A 67 0.61 0.83 -2.10
CA LEU A 67 -0.01 -0.29 -1.41
C LEU A 67 0.39 -0.21 0.06
N PHE A 68 -0.54 -0.48 0.97
CA PHE A 68 -0.24 -0.35 2.39
C PHE A 68 -1.10 -1.29 3.23
N ASP A 69 -0.57 -1.63 4.41
CA ASP A 69 -1.31 -2.36 5.42
C ASP A 69 -1.96 -1.38 6.40
N TYR A 70 -3.15 -1.72 6.88
CA TYR A 70 -3.81 -0.91 7.90
C TYR A 70 -3.09 -1.08 9.23
N PRO A 71 -2.69 0.01 9.89
CA PRO A 71 -2.05 -0.07 11.21
C PRO A 71 -2.98 -0.67 12.26
N GLN A 72 -2.44 -1.56 13.07
CA GLN A 72 -3.20 -2.16 14.17
C GLN A 72 -3.58 -1.15 15.26
N GLN A 73 -2.85 -0.04 15.35
CA GLN A 73 -3.13 1.02 16.31
C GLN A 73 -4.42 1.78 16.00
N LEU A 74 -4.90 1.73 14.75
CA LEU A 74 -6.09 2.44 14.30
C LEU A 74 -7.29 1.49 14.32
N ARG A 75 -8.03 1.49 15.42
CA ARG A 75 -9.05 0.48 15.70
C ARG A 75 -10.47 0.88 15.29
N THR A 76 -10.69 2.14 14.96
CA THR A 76 -12.01 2.61 14.50
C THR A 76 -11.91 3.06 13.06
N ASN A 77 -13.04 3.04 12.34
CA ASN A 77 -13.08 3.54 10.97
C ASN A 77 -12.69 5.02 10.90
N GLN A 78 -13.13 5.79 11.88
CA GLN A 78 -12.83 7.22 11.94
C GLN A 78 -11.31 7.45 12.11
N ALA A 79 -10.67 6.72 13.03
CA ALA A 79 -9.23 6.81 13.24
C ALA A 79 -8.45 6.35 12.01
N LEU A 80 -8.92 5.28 11.34
CA LEU A 80 -8.27 4.76 10.14
C LEU A 80 -8.33 5.76 9.00
N VAL A 81 -9.48 6.39 8.76
CA VAL A 81 -9.62 7.40 7.71
C VAL A 81 -8.71 8.60 7.97
N ALA A 82 -8.67 9.09 9.19
CA ALA A 82 -7.78 10.19 9.56
C ALA A 82 -6.31 9.82 9.41
N GLY A 83 -5.94 8.60 9.81
CA GLY A 83 -4.58 8.08 9.67
C GLY A 83 -4.17 7.93 8.21
N MET A 84 -5.04 7.39 7.38
CA MET A 84 -4.78 7.26 5.94
C MET A 84 -4.58 8.61 5.28
N HIS A 85 -5.38 9.60 5.63
CA HIS A 85 -5.23 10.95 5.10
C HIS A 85 -3.85 11.52 5.43
N ALA A 86 -3.43 11.42 6.69
CA ALA A 86 -2.12 11.88 7.12
C ALA A 86 -0.98 11.11 6.42
N PHE A 87 -1.15 9.79 6.27
CA PHE A 87 -0.19 8.94 5.58
C PHE A 87 -0.01 9.36 4.11
N PHE A 88 -1.10 9.55 3.38
CA PHE A 88 -1.04 9.99 1.98
C PHE A 88 -0.38 11.37 1.85
N ARG A 89 -0.69 12.29 2.73
CA ARG A 89 -0.04 13.60 2.73
C ARG A 89 1.46 13.49 2.97
N ALA A 90 1.88 12.63 3.87
CA ALA A 90 3.30 12.41 4.14
C ALA A 90 4.03 11.82 2.92
N LEU A 91 3.33 11.04 2.09
CA LEU A 91 3.87 10.50 0.84
C LEU A 91 3.79 11.48 -0.33
N GLY A 92 3.17 12.64 -0.15
CA GLY A 92 2.99 13.60 -1.22
C GLY A 92 1.87 13.25 -2.19
N ILE A 93 0.88 12.52 -1.71
CA ILE A 93 -0.27 12.10 -2.52
C ILE A 93 -1.48 12.98 -2.26
#